data_15285f0cea39315f6733babf2554565c
#
_entry.id   15285f0cea39315f6733babf2554565c
#
_cell.length_a   1.000
_cell.length_b   1.000
_cell.length_c   1.000
_cell.angle_alpha   90.00
_cell.angle_beta   90.00
_cell.angle_gamma   90.00
#
_symmetry.space_group_name_H-M   'P 1'
#
loop_
_entity.id
_entity.type
_entity.pdbx_description
1 polymer ?
#
loop_
_entity_poly.entity_id
_entity_poly.type
_entity_poly.pdbx_seq_one_letter_code
_entity_poly.pdbx_strand_id
1 'polypeptide(L)'
;MQYSHMVPGIFRSRPNRFIAQVEIGGQTETVHVKNTGRCRELLVPGAAVWCQKSDNPARKTQYDLISVKKGEKWINMDSQAPNAAAREWLASGGLGELHDLRWETVHGDSRFDFAFTRDGKPCFLEVKGVTLEDGGVCAFPDAPTERGTKHLHGLTRLAREGYGAYVLFVIQIEDVVSMHPNDKTDPAFGAALREAAANGVRVLAVRCRVRPESMEIIGFVPVTLEER
;
A
#
# COMPACT_ATOMS: atom_id res chain seq x y z
N MET A 1 -10.01 -6.00 6.13
CA MET A 1 -10.00 -5.01 7.24
C MET A 1 -11.17 -4.05 7.13
N GLN A 2 -11.66 -3.50 8.24
CA GLN A 2 -12.81 -2.60 8.24
C GLN A 2 -12.50 -1.32 9.01
N TYR A 3 -13.18 -0.23 8.61
CA TYR A 3 -13.17 1.06 9.28
C TYR A 3 -14.53 1.29 9.95
N SER A 4 -14.51 1.98 11.09
CA SER A 4 -15.71 2.42 11.80
C SER A 4 -15.92 3.93 11.62
N HIS A 5 -17.11 4.42 11.93
CA HIS A 5 -17.45 5.85 11.98
C HIS A 5 -17.13 6.62 10.68
N MET A 6 -17.45 5.97 9.55
CA MET A 6 -17.20 6.54 8.22
C MET A 6 -18.25 7.59 7.86
N VAL A 7 -17.78 8.71 7.33
CA VAL A 7 -18.61 9.82 6.84
C VAL A 7 -18.23 10.20 5.42
N PRO A 8 -19.20 10.49 4.54
CA PRO A 8 -18.92 10.97 3.19
C PRO A 8 -18.51 12.44 3.21
N GLY A 9 -17.70 12.82 2.22
CA GLY A 9 -17.29 14.21 2.03
C GLY A 9 -16.91 14.51 0.59
N ILE A 10 -16.66 15.78 0.31
CA ILE A 10 -16.17 16.26 -0.98
C ILE A 10 -14.82 16.92 -0.77
N PHE A 11 -13.79 16.39 -1.45
CA PHE A 11 -12.45 16.95 -1.40
C PHE A 11 -12.42 18.36 -2.01
N ARG A 12 -11.79 19.31 -1.29
CA ARG A 12 -11.67 20.70 -1.73
C ARG A 12 -10.24 21.09 -2.08
N SER A 13 -9.28 20.79 -1.20
CA SER A 13 -7.87 21.11 -1.43
C SER A 13 -6.93 20.30 -0.53
N ARG A 14 -5.65 20.27 -0.88
CA ARG A 14 -4.57 19.65 -0.08
C ARG A 14 -3.46 20.67 0.14
N PRO A 15 -3.53 21.48 1.23
CA PRO A 15 -2.53 22.52 1.52
C PRO A 15 -1.11 21.98 1.71
N ASN A 16 -0.97 20.77 2.25
CA ASN A 16 0.28 20.05 2.38
C ASN A 16 0.06 18.53 2.36
N ARG A 17 1.13 17.73 2.42
CA ARG A 17 1.04 16.26 2.33
C ARG A 17 0.27 15.57 3.47
N PHE A 18 0.02 16.25 4.57
CA PHE A 18 -0.62 15.67 5.77
C PHE A 18 -2.05 16.14 5.99
N ILE A 19 -2.47 17.23 5.31
CA ILE A 19 -3.74 17.91 5.55
C ILE A 19 -4.51 18.06 4.24
N ALA A 20 -5.81 17.77 4.30
CA ALA A 20 -6.79 18.10 3.27
C ALA A 20 -7.91 18.97 3.85
N GLN A 21 -8.55 19.77 3.01
CA GLN A 21 -9.81 20.43 3.28
C GLN A 21 -10.91 19.61 2.58
N VAL A 22 -11.88 19.15 3.37
CA VAL A 22 -12.98 18.31 2.89
C VAL A 22 -14.29 18.90 3.40
N GLU A 23 -15.27 19.02 2.53
CA GLU A 23 -16.62 19.38 2.94
C GLU A 23 -17.34 18.15 3.47
N ILE A 24 -17.73 18.18 4.74
CA ILE A 24 -18.46 17.13 5.46
C ILE A 24 -19.71 17.76 6.06
N GLY A 25 -20.90 17.27 5.70
CA GLY A 25 -22.16 17.80 6.22
C GLY A 25 -22.39 19.29 5.93
N GLY A 26 -21.86 19.81 4.82
CA GLY A 26 -21.98 21.22 4.42
C GLY A 26 -20.96 22.17 5.08
N GLN A 27 -20.01 21.65 5.89
CA GLN A 27 -18.97 22.42 6.52
C GLN A 27 -17.59 21.99 6.02
N THR A 28 -16.65 22.94 5.89
CA THR A 28 -15.28 22.61 5.52
C THR A 28 -14.49 22.18 6.76
N GLU A 29 -14.06 20.93 6.76
CA GLU A 29 -13.30 20.30 7.82
C GLU A 29 -11.83 20.13 7.43
N THR A 30 -10.93 20.29 8.42
CA THR A 30 -9.52 19.97 8.27
C THR A 30 -9.30 18.49 8.58
N VAL A 31 -8.92 17.72 7.55
CA VAL A 31 -8.81 16.27 7.58
C VAL A 31 -7.35 15.85 7.48
N HIS A 32 -6.93 14.87 8.27
CA HIS A 32 -5.60 14.30 8.18
C HIS A 32 -5.50 13.32 6.99
N VAL A 33 -4.41 13.41 6.23
CA VAL A 33 -4.08 12.51 5.14
C VAL A 33 -2.92 11.62 5.57
N LYS A 34 -3.20 10.33 5.81
CA LYS A 34 -2.18 9.36 6.26
C LYS A 34 -1.20 8.98 5.15
N ASN A 35 -1.51 9.27 3.89
CA ASN A 35 -0.68 8.98 2.73
C ASN A 35 0.27 10.13 2.42
N THR A 36 1.58 9.90 2.48
CA THR A 36 2.61 10.89 2.13
C THR A 36 2.91 11.00 0.65
N GLY A 37 2.38 10.10 -0.17
CA GLY A 37 2.43 10.13 -1.64
C GLY A 37 1.80 11.39 -2.21
N ARG A 38 2.12 11.69 -3.47
CA ARG A 38 1.59 12.89 -4.14
C ARG A 38 0.10 12.79 -4.39
N CYS A 39 -0.38 11.66 -4.90
CA CYS A 39 -1.79 11.33 -5.18
C CYS A 39 -2.54 12.48 -5.88
N ARG A 40 -1.87 13.21 -6.78
CA ARG A 40 -2.46 14.39 -7.44
C ARG A 40 -3.58 14.02 -8.40
N GLU A 41 -3.46 12.84 -9.00
CA GLU A 41 -4.43 12.25 -9.91
C GLU A 41 -5.70 11.77 -9.21
N LEU A 42 -5.65 11.64 -7.89
CA LEU A 42 -6.76 11.18 -7.04
C LEU A 42 -7.43 12.35 -6.32
N LEU A 43 -6.62 13.19 -5.67
CA LEU A 43 -7.09 14.30 -4.84
C LEU A 43 -7.33 15.55 -5.71
N VAL A 44 -8.35 15.48 -6.57
CA VAL A 44 -8.81 16.59 -7.39
C VAL A 44 -10.01 17.28 -6.74
N PRO A 45 -10.10 18.64 -6.76
CA PRO A 45 -11.26 19.35 -6.19
C PRO A 45 -12.59 18.83 -6.74
N GLY A 46 -13.53 18.55 -5.85
CA GLY A 46 -14.82 17.96 -6.19
C GLY A 46 -14.88 16.42 -6.11
N ALA A 47 -13.75 15.74 -5.93
CA ALA A 47 -13.76 14.28 -5.76
C ALA A 47 -14.54 13.86 -4.51
N ALA A 48 -15.39 12.83 -4.66
CA ALA A 48 -16.06 12.22 -3.52
C ALA A 48 -15.03 11.44 -2.70
N VAL A 49 -15.09 11.60 -1.37
CA VAL A 49 -14.20 10.93 -0.43
C VAL A 49 -14.98 10.34 0.72
N TRP A 50 -14.36 9.37 1.41
CA TRP A 50 -14.81 8.91 2.71
C TRP A 50 -13.75 9.20 3.75
N CYS A 51 -14.20 9.71 4.89
CA CYS A 51 -13.36 10.04 6.02
C CYS A 51 -13.78 9.23 7.24
N GLN A 52 -12.80 8.78 8.01
CA GLN A 52 -13.05 8.16 9.31
C GLN A 52 -13.05 9.23 10.40
N LYS A 53 -14.13 9.33 11.18
CA LYS A 53 -14.17 10.17 12.36
C LYS A 53 -13.41 9.53 13.50
N SER A 54 -12.56 10.29 14.16
CA SER A 54 -11.80 9.84 15.32
C SER A 54 -12.67 9.85 16.58
N ASP A 55 -12.50 8.84 17.43
CA ASP A 55 -13.13 8.78 18.75
C ASP A 55 -12.37 9.62 19.80
N ASN A 56 -11.16 10.09 19.47
CA ASN A 56 -10.35 10.90 20.36
C ASN A 56 -10.63 12.40 20.15
N PRO A 57 -11.37 13.07 21.06
CA PRO A 57 -11.71 14.47 20.92
C PRO A 57 -10.51 15.43 21.08
N ALA A 58 -9.39 14.95 21.64
CA ALA A 58 -8.18 15.74 21.81
C ALA A 58 -7.32 15.87 20.54
N ARG A 59 -7.66 15.17 19.47
CA ARG A 59 -6.94 15.28 18.20
C ARG A 59 -7.15 16.64 17.55
N LYS A 60 -6.08 17.18 16.96
CA LYS A 60 -6.14 18.43 16.17
C LYS A 60 -7.02 18.31 14.92
N THR A 61 -7.06 17.12 14.33
CA THR A 61 -7.91 16.76 13.18
C THR A 61 -8.85 15.65 13.60
N GLN A 62 -10.16 15.89 13.50
CA GLN A 62 -11.17 14.92 13.91
C GLN A 62 -11.44 13.84 12.87
N TYR A 63 -10.90 13.99 11.67
CA TYR A 63 -11.12 13.08 10.55
C TYR A 63 -9.81 12.65 9.91
N ASP A 64 -9.76 11.39 9.45
CA ASP A 64 -8.73 10.84 8.58
C ASP A 64 -9.34 10.58 7.20
N LEU A 65 -8.69 11.01 6.11
CA LEU A 65 -9.11 10.69 4.76
C LEU A 65 -8.73 9.23 4.45
N ILE A 66 -9.72 8.40 4.16
CA ILE A 66 -9.54 6.96 3.98
C ILE A 66 -9.60 6.56 2.51
N SER A 67 -10.63 6.99 1.78
CA SER A 67 -10.78 6.62 0.38
C SER A 67 -11.26 7.78 -0.48
N VAL A 68 -10.93 7.70 -1.77
CA VAL A 68 -11.30 8.68 -2.79
C VAL A 68 -11.90 7.97 -4.00
N LYS A 69 -12.90 8.58 -4.63
CA LYS A 69 -13.50 8.07 -5.86
C LYS A 69 -12.78 8.64 -7.08
N LYS A 70 -12.28 7.74 -7.96
CA LYS A 70 -11.72 8.06 -9.29
C LYS A 70 -12.59 7.38 -10.36
N GLY A 71 -13.39 8.15 -11.08
CA GLY A 71 -14.43 7.58 -11.95
C GLY A 71 -15.42 6.76 -11.13
N GLU A 72 -15.61 5.49 -11.48
CA GLU A 72 -16.48 4.59 -10.72
C GLU A 72 -15.76 3.79 -9.62
N LYS A 73 -14.43 3.89 -9.53
CA LYS A 73 -13.59 3.11 -8.60
C LYS A 73 -13.40 3.85 -7.29
N TRP A 74 -13.46 3.11 -6.18
CA TRP A 74 -12.96 3.55 -4.89
C TRP A 74 -11.50 3.14 -4.71
N ILE A 75 -10.67 4.07 -4.28
CA ILE A 75 -9.25 3.85 -4.00
C ILE A 75 -9.02 4.14 -2.53
N ASN A 76 -8.50 3.18 -1.79
CA ASN A 76 -8.12 3.39 -0.41
C ASN A 76 -6.78 4.16 -0.36
N MET A 77 -6.72 5.19 0.46
CA MET A 77 -5.54 6.05 0.58
C MET A 77 -4.82 5.92 1.93
N ASP A 78 -5.34 5.11 2.84
CA ASP A 78 -4.70 4.90 4.13
C ASP A 78 -3.41 4.08 3.94
N SER A 79 -2.25 4.69 4.23
CA SER A 79 -0.94 4.03 4.10
C SER A 79 -0.72 2.90 5.11
N GLN A 80 -1.57 2.75 6.12
CA GLN A 80 -1.52 1.66 7.09
C GLN A 80 -2.38 0.45 6.65
N ALA A 81 -3.34 0.69 5.76
CA ALA A 81 -4.26 -0.35 5.27
C ALA A 81 -3.56 -1.52 4.57
N PRO A 82 -2.50 -1.33 3.76
CA PRO A 82 -1.79 -2.43 3.13
C PRO A 82 -1.27 -3.48 4.10
N ASN A 83 -0.65 -3.05 5.21
CA ASN A 83 -0.12 -3.98 6.22
C ASN A 83 -1.24 -4.70 6.97
N ALA A 84 -2.34 -4.01 7.29
CA ALA A 84 -3.51 -4.61 7.93
C ALA A 84 -4.17 -5.66 7.03
N ALA A 85 -4.39 -5.34 5.76
CA ALA A 85 -4.96 -6.26 4.78
C ALA A 85 -4.04 -7.46 4.50
N ALA A 86 -2.72 -7.22 4.37
CA ALA A 86 -1.73 -8.28 4.19
C ALA A 86 -1.71 -9.23 5.39
N ARG A 87 -1.81 -8.71 6.62
CA ARG A 87 -1.87 -9.53 7.84
C ARG A 87 -3.07 -10.48 7.83
N GLU A 88 -4.27 -9.98 7.54
CA GLU A 88 -5.48 -10.80 7.46
C GLU A 88 -5.37 -11.85 6.35
N TRP A 89 -4.86 -11.46 5.19
CA TRP A 89 -4.68 -12.32 4.03
C TRP A 89 -3.64 -13.43 4.28
N LEU A 90 -2.50 -13.12 4.90
CA LEU A 90 -1.49 -14.11 5.27
C LEU A 90 -2.05 -15.09 6.30
N ALA A 91 -2.76 -14.60 7.32
CA ALA A 91 -3.38 -15.43 8.36
C ALA A 91 -4.48 -16.35 7.81
N SER A 92 -5.16 -15.94 6.73
CA SER A 92 -6.18 -16.74 6.04
C SER A 92 -5.62 -17.70 4.98
N GLY A 93 -4.30 -17.84 4.87
CA GLY A 93 -3.65 -18.76 3.96
C GLY A 93 -3.39 -18.21 2.55
N GLY A 94 -3.33 -16.89 2.37
CA GLY A 94 -3.10 -16.25 1.08
C GLY A 94 -1.79 -16.64 0.38
N LEU A 95 -0.77 -17.04 1.13
CA LEU A 95 0.46 -17.67 0.62
C LEU A 95 0.53 -19.19 0.91
N GLY A 96 -0.58 -19.83 1.24
CA GLY A 96 -0.61 -21.22 1.69
C GLY A 96 -0.37 -21.33 3.20
N GLU A 97 0.04 -22.53 3.63
CA GLU A 97 0.30 -22.79 5.05
C GLU A 97 1.56 -22.04 5.51
N LEU A 98 1.41 -21.24 6.58
CA LEU A 98 2.48 -20.49 7.21
C LEU A 98 2.53 -20.82 8.69
N HIS A 99 3.75 -20.91 9.25
CA HIS A 99 3.98 -21.09 10.67
C HIS A 99 4.69 -19.88 11.25
N ASP A 100 4.55 -19.62 12.54
CA ASP A 100 5.23 -18.55 13.29
C ASP A 100 5.07 -17.16 12.66
N LEU A 101 3.89 -16.83 12.14
CA LEU A 101 3.62 -15.53 11.54
C LEU A 101 3.78 -14.41 12.57
N ARG A 102 4.74 -13.53 12.33
CA ARG A 102 5.08 -12.35 13.13
C ARG A 102 5.11 -11.11 12.27
N TRP A 103 4.85 -9.98 12.86
CA TRP A 103 4.91 -8.66 12.20
C TRP A 103 5.95 -7.76 12.85
N GLU A 104 6.39 -6.74 12.12
CA GLU A 104 7.41 -5.77 12.55
C GLU A 104 8.70 -6.43 13.09
N THR A 105 9.18 -7.44 12.37
CA THR A 105 10.31 -8.27 12.81
C THR A 105 11.63 -7.64 12.40
N VAL A 106 12.51 -7.42 13.38
CA VAL A 106 13.88 -6.95 13.15
C VAL A 106 14.78 -8.13 12.79
N HIS A 107 15.55 -8.00 11.71
CA HIS A 107 16.61 -8.93 11.34
C HIS A 107 17.81 -8.13 10.80
N GLY A 108 18.98 -8.28 11.46
CA GLY A 108 20.14 -7.46 11.17
C GLY A 108 19.84 -5.96 11.36
N ASP A 109 20.12 -5.18 10.35
CA ASP A 109 19.91 -3.72 10.30
C ASP A 109 18.55 -3.30 9.71
N SER A 110 17.68 -4.26 9.44
CA SER A 110 16.40 -4.04 8.76
C SER A 110 15.23 -4.50 9.63
N ARG A 111 14.10 -3.78 9.52
CA ARG A 111 12.81 -4.20 10.08
C ARG A 111 11.86 -4.49 8.93
N PHE A 112 11.40 -5.74 8.85
CA PHE A 112 10.46 -6.22 7.85
C PHE A 112 9.04 -6.22 8.39
N ASP A 113 8.07 -6.02 7.51
CA ASP A 113 6.66 -5.96 7.91
C ASP A 113 6.17 -7.30 8.44
N PHE A 114 6.62 -8.42 7.86
CA PHE A 114 6.28 -9.77 8.30
C PHE A 114 7.48 -10.72 8.27
N ALA A 115 7.47 -11.67 9.19
CA ALA A 115 8.31 -12.87 9.17
C ALA A 115 7.46 -14.11 9.47
N PHE A 116 7.77 -15.22 8.83
CA PHE A 116 7.06 -16.51 8.98
C PHE A 116 7.96 -17.67 8.56
N THR A 117 7.54 -18.89 8.88
CA THR A 117 8.15 -20.11 8.36
C THR A 117 7.24 -20.69 7.27
N ARG A 118 7.80 -21.02 6.11
CA ARG A 118 7.12 -21.70 5.02
C ARG A 118 7.99 -22.81 4.45
N ASP A 119 7.43 -24.01 4.30
CA ASP A 119 8.14 -25.19 3.83
C ASP A 119 9.44 -25.46 4.64
N GLY A 120 9.39 -25.25 5.99
CA GLY A 120 10.52 -25.39 6.90
C GLY A 120 11.57 -24.27 6.80
N LYS A 121 11.36 -23.26 5.97
CA LYS A 121 12.31 -22.17 5.70
C LYS A 121 11.84 -20.87 6.35
N PRO A 122 12.71 -20.17 7.13
CA PRO A 122 12.39 -18.83 7.60
C PRO A 122 12.28 -17.84 6.43
N CYS A 123 11.25 -17.00 6.48
CA CYS A 123 10.89 -16.08 5.41
C CYS A 123 10.66 -14.67 5.94
N PHE A 124 10.97 -13.66 5.13
CA PHE A 124 10.72 -12.24 5.41
C PHE A 124 9.94 -11.61 4.27
N LEU A 125 9.00 -10.74 4.61
CA LEU A 125 8.14 -10.08 3.64
C LEU A 125 8.03 -8.59 3.96
N GLU A 126 8.21 -7.78 2.92
CA GLU A 126 8.00 -6.33 2.93
C GLU A 126 6.75 -5.97 2.12
N VAL A 127 5.89 -5.14 2.66
CA VAL A 127 4.65 -4.66 2.03
C VAL A 127 4.87 -3.29 1.40
N LYS A 128 4.30 -3.08 0.23
CA LYS A 128 4.22 -1.77 -0.46
C LYS A 128 2.79 -1.50 -0.87
N GLY A 129 2.21 -0.41 -0.35
CA GLY A 129 0.89 0.06 -0.78
C GLY A 129 0.97 0.74 -2.15
N VAL A 130 0.05 0.43 -3.05
CA VAL A 130 0.00 0.96 -4.42
C VAL A 130 -1.35 1.61 -4.67
N THR A 131 -1.31 2.90 -5.06
CA THR A 131 -2.51 3.70 -5.40
C THR A 131 -2.41 4.36 -6.78
N LEU A 132 -1.20 4.38 -7.38
CA LEU A 132 -1.00 4.95 -8.72
C LEU A 132 -1.49 3.97 -9.78
N GLU A 133 -2.51 4.38 -10.52
CA GLU A 133 -3.17 3.57 -11.57
C GLU A 133 -3.52 4.45 -12.78
N ASP A 134 -3.29 3.93 -13.97
CA ASP A 134 -3.75 4.50 -15.23
C ASP A 134 -4.21 3.36 -16.17
N GLY A 135 -5.46 3.46 -16.66
CA GLY A 135 -6.04 2.48 -17.58
C GLY A 135 -6.04 1.02 -17.07
N GLY A 136 -6.12 0.80 -15.76
CA GLY A 136 -6.07 -0.54 -15.15
C GLY A 136 -4.65 -1.06 -14.91
N VAL A 137 -3.62 -0.29 -15.23
CA VAL A 137 -2.21 -0.63 -15.00
C VAL A 137 -1.69 0.15 -13.81
N CYS A 138 -1.13 -0.55 -12.83
CA CYS A 138 -0.54 0.07 -11.65
C CYS A 138 0.96 0.24 -11.78
N ALA A 139 1.48 1.30 -11.15
CA ALA A 139 2.91 1.57 -11.10
C ALA A 139 3.36 1.91 -9.67
N PHE A 140 4.58 1.53 -9.31
CA PHE A 140 5.19 1.88 -8.02
C PHE A 140 6.68 2.20 -8.21
N PRO A 141 7.22 3.24 -7.55
CA PRO A 141 6.54 4.15 -6.63
C PRO A 141 5.85 5.34 -7.32
N ASP A 142 4.99 6.08 -6.60
CA ASP A 142 4.40 7.34 -7.02
C ASP A 142 5.31 8.55 -6.78
N ALA A 143 6.35 8.39 -5.97
CA ALA A 143 7.42 9.35 -5.70
C ALA A 143 8.73 8.60 -5.39
N PRO A 144 9.92 9.21 -5.60
CA PRO A 144 11.20 8.58 -5.28
C PRO A 144 11.26 8.05 -3.84
N THR A 145 11.79 6.83 -3.66
CA THR A 145 11.77 6.10 -2.39
C THR A 145 13.10 5.41 -2.06
N GLU A 146 14.08 6.15 -1.54
CA GLU A 146 15.35 5.59 -1.07
C GLU A 146 15.15 4.47 -0.04
N ARG A 147 14.17 4.65 0.88
CA ARG A 147 13.83 3.62 1.86
C ARG A 147 13.30 2.36 1.18
N GLY A 148 12.50 2.49 0.12
CA GLY A 148 12.01 1.34 -0.65
C GLY A 148 13.16 0.55 -1.28
N THR A 149 14.10 1.24 -1.89
CA THR A 149 15.31 0.65 -2.49
C THR A 149 16.17 -0.05 -1.45
N LYS A 150 16.39 0.57 -0.27
CA LYS A 150 17.11 -0.05 0.85
C LYS A 150 16.45 -1.36 1.31
N HIS A 151 15.11 -1.41 1.40
CA HIS A 151 14.38 -2.64 1.77
C HIS A 151 14.58 -3.75 0.73
N LEU A 152 14.58 -3.43 -0.58
CA LEU A 152 14.84 -4.40 -1.64
C LEU A 152 16.26 -4.99 -1.53
N HIS A 153 17.28 -4.15 -1.29
CA HIS A 153 18.64 -4.65 -1.05
C HIS A 153 18.72 -5.54 0.20
N GLY A 154 17.98 -5.22 1.27
CA GLY A 154 17.85 -6.07 2.44
C GLY A 154 17.27 -7.45 2.12
N LEU A 155 16.16 -7.49 1.35
CA LEU A 155 15.56 -8.73 0.89
C LEU A 155 16.47 -9.53 -0.04
N THR A 156 17.22 -8.86 -0.93
CA THR A 156 18.19 -9.49 -1.82
C THR A 156 19.30 -10.18 -1.03
N ARG A 157 19.83 -9.51 0.01
CA ARG A 157 20.81 -10.11 0.91
C ARG A 157 20.27 -11.36 1.60
N LEU A 158 19.06 -11.30 2.16
CA LEU A 158 18.40 -12.44 2.79
C LEU A 158 18.21 -13.62 1.83
N ALA A 159 17.78 -13.34 0.60
CA ALA A 159 17.63 -14.39 -0.42
C ALA A 159 18.97 -15.08 -0.72
N ARG A 160 20.06 -14.33 -0.84
CA ARG A 160 21.43 -14.87 -1.03
C ARG A 160 21.93 -15.66 0.17
N GLU A 161 21.51 -15.32 1.39
CA GLU A 161 21.80 -16.04 2.62
C GLU A 161 20.93 -17.30 2.82
N GLY A 162 20.01 -17.57 1.88
CA GLY A 162 19.20 -18.76 1.91
C GLY A 162 17.82 -18.60 2.57
N TYR A 163 17.44 -17.42 3.05
CA TYR A 163 16.08 -17.15 3.55
C TYR A 163 15.04 -17.06 2.43
N GLY A 164 13.78 -17.27 2.74
CA GLY A 164 12.68 -16.87 1.87
C GLY A 164 12.51 -15.35 1.92
N ALA A 165 12.50 -14.69 0.78
CA ALA A 165 12.36 -13.23 0.71
C ALA A 165 11.22 -12.84 -0.23
N TYR A 166 10.37 -11.91 0.21
CA TYR A 166 9.17 -11.50 -0.50
C TYR A 166 9.01 -9.98 -0.48
N VAL A 167 8.64 -9.39 -1.60
CA VAL A 167 8.04 -8.06 -1.64
C VAL A 167 6.59 -8.22 -2.14
N LEU A 168 5.64 -7.67 -1.38
CA LEU A 168 4.20 -7.75 -1.66
C LEU A 168 3.66 -6.35 -1.95
N PHE A 169 3.29 -6.10 -3.20
CA PHE A 169 2.57 -4.90 -3.58
C PHE A 169 1.08 -5.11 -3.33
N VAL A 170 0.53 -4.35 -2.40
CA VAL A 170 -0.90 -4.34 -2.08
C VAL A 170 -1.54 -3.19 -2.83
N ILE A 171 -2.20 -3.51 -3.93
CA ILE A 171 -2.87 -2.53 -4.79
C ILE A 171 -4.22 -2.21 -4.17
N GLN A 172 -4.35 -0.96 -3.70
CA GLN A 172 -5.52 -0.46 -2.98
C GLN A 172 -6.67 -0.09 -3.92
N ILE A 173 -6.85 -0.88 -5.00
CA ILE A 173 -7.80 -0.69 -6.10
C ILE A 173 -8.30 -2.06 -6.56
N GLU A 174 -9.59 -2.17 -6.92
CA GLU A 174 -10.19 -3.44 -7.34
C GLU A 174 -9.90 -3.79 -8.80
N ASP A 175 -10.19 -2.86 -9.72
CA ASP A 175 -10.16 -3.12 -11.17
C ASP A 175 -8.81 -2.78 -11.77
N VAL A 176 -7.85 -3.71 -11.60
CA VAL A 176 -6.50 -3.61 -12.15
C VAL A 176 -6.09 -4.92 -12.80
N VAL A 177 -5.29 -4.83 -13.85
CA VAL A 177 -4.90 -5.97 -14.69
C VAL A 177 -3.41 -6.30 -14.61
N SER A 178 -2.55 -5.32 -14.28
CA SER A 178 -1.11 -5.54 -14.15
C SER A 178 -0.45 -4.45 -13.29
N MET A 179 0.79 -4.74 -12.86
CA MET A 179 1.62 -3.80 -12.11
C MET A 179 3.05 -3.84 -12.65
N HIS A 180 3.75 -2.70 -12.65
CA HIS A 180 5.16 -2.59 -13.02
C HIS A 180 5.91 -1.57 -12.16
N PRO A 181 7.26 -1.62 -12.07
CA PRO A 181 8.06 -0.56 -11.47
C PRO A 181 7.92 0.75 -12.27
N ASN A 182 7.85 1.87 -11.57
CA ASN A 182 7.76 3.20 -12.19
C ASN A 182 9.15 3.78 -12.41
N ASP A 183 9.83 3.30 -13.45
CA ASP A 183 11.19 3.71 -13.78
C ASP A 183 11.31 5.22 -14.10
N LYS A 184 10.24 5.82 -14.62
CA LYS A 184 10.19 7.28 -14.88
C LYS A 184 10.25 8.10 -13.58
N THR A 185 9.72 7.56 -12.49
CA THR A 185 9.69 8.24 -11.19
C THR A 185 10.92 7.89 -10.35
N ASP A 186 11.32 6.62 -10.35
CA ASP A 186 12.44 6.11 -9.56
C ASP A 186 13.13 4.94 -10.28
N PRO A 187 14.07 5.23 -11.19
CA PRO A 187 14.81 4.19 -11.90
C PRO A 187 15.66 3.32 -10.96
N ALA A 188 16.13 3.89 -9.84
CA ALA A 188 16.92 3.14 -8.86
C ALA A 188 16.07 2.07 -8.16
N PHE A 189 14.81 2.38 -7.84
CA PHE A 189 13.88 1.39 -7.29
C PHE A 189 13.60 0.27 -8.30
N GLY A 190 13.35 0.61 -9.57
CA GLY A 190 13.10 -0.37 -10.62
C GLY A 190 14.29 -1.31 -10.84
N ALA A 191 15.50 -0.77 -10.90
CA ALA A 191 16.73 -1.56 -11.00
C ALA A 191 16.90 -2.50 -9.78
N ALA A 192 16.70 -2.00 -8.56
CA ALA A 192 16.78 -2.80 -7.34
C ALA A 192 15.72 -3.91 -7.29
N LEU A 193 14.51 -3.64 -7.80
CA LEU A 193 13.44 -4.65 -7.86
C LEU A 193 13.78 -5.79 -8.83
N ARG A 194 14.35 -5.47 -10.00
CA ARG A 194 14.85 -6.46 -10.98
C ARG A 194 16.02 -7.27 -10.41
N GLU A 195 16.98 -6.60 -9.76
CA GLU A 195 18.08 -7.28 -9.06
C GLU A 195 17.55 -8.23 -7.98
N ALA A 196 16.59 -7.79 -7.18
CA ALA A 196 15.98 -8.60 -6.14
C ALA A 196 15.31 -9.85 -6.72
N ALA A 197 14.51 -9.70 -7.78
CA ALA A 197 13.88 -10.82 -8.48
C ALA A 197 14.91 -11.80 -9.06
N ALA A 198 15.96 -11.31 -9.71
CA ALA A 198 17.05 -12.14 -10.26
C ALA A 198 17.82 -12.93 -9.18
N ASN A 199 17.79 -12.45 -7.92
CA ASN A 199 18.43 -13.11 -6.78
C ASN A 199 17.45 -13.94 -5.91
N GLY A 200 16.25 -14.24 -6.42
CA GLY A 200 15.31 -15.15 -5.76
C GLY A 200 14.32 -14.47 -4.78
N VAL A 201 14.27 -13.15 -4.72
CA VAL A 201 13.17 -12.45 -4.03
C VAL A 201 11.88 -12.65 -4.82
N ARG A 202 10.85 -13.14 -4.18
CA ARG A 202 9.53 -13.29 -4.80
C ARG A 202 8.82 -11.95 -4.84
N VAL A 203 8.60 -11.43 -6.04
CA VAL A 203 7.87 -10.19 -6.31
C VAL A 203 6.41 -10.54 -6.55
N LEU A 204 5.54 -10.11 -5.66
CA LEU A 204 4.11 -10.40 -5.69
C LEU A 204 3.31 -9.12 -5.72
N ALA A 205 2.20 -9.11 -6.44
CA ALA A 205 1.21 -8.05 -6.38
C ALA A 205 -0.18 -8.66 -6.18
N VAL A 206 -0.98 -8.01 -5.33
CA VAL A 206 -2.36 -8.38 -5.04
C VAL A 206 -3.25 -7.15 -5.15
N ARG A 207 -4.47 -7.34 -5.67
CA ARG A 207 -5.49 -6.29 -5.75
C ARG A 207 -6.47 -6.40 -4.60
N CYS A 208 -7.04 -5.27 -4.23
CA CYS A 208 -8.01 -5.20 -3.14
C CYS A 208 -9.40 -4.82 -3.64
N ARG A 209 -10.42 -5.48 -3.12
CA ARG A 209 -11.77 -4.91 -3.12
C ARG A 209 -11.79 -3.75 -2.14
N VAL A 210 -12.20 -2.58 -2.63
CA VAL A 210 -12.28 -1.36 -1.82
C VAL A 210 -13.72 -0.90 -1.74
N ARG A 211 -14.19 -0.72 -0.52
CA ARG A 211 -15.49 -0.11 -0.19
C ARG A 211 -15.23 1.08 0.74
N PRO A 212 -16.18 2.01 0.92
CA PRO A 212 -16.00 3.13 1.83
C PRO A 212 -15.50 2.74 3.22
N GLU A 213 -16.01 1.62 3.73
CA GLU A 213 -15.73 1.13 5.10
C GLU A 213 -14.80 -0.08 5.17
N SER A 214 -14.28 -0.59 4.03
CA SER A 214 -13.47 -1.81 4.05
C SER A 214 -12.45 -1.91 2.92
N MET A 215 -11.41 -2.69 3.16
CA MET A 215 -10.45 -3.14 2.16
C MET A 215 -10.09 -4.60 2.38
N GLU A 216 -10.16 -5.41 1.32
CA GLU A 216 -9.90 -6.85 1.35
C GLU A 216 -9.06 -7.26 0.14
N ILE A 217 -8.01 -8.05 0.34
CA ILE A 217 -7.23 -8.65 -0.76
C ILE A 217 -8.07 -9.75 -1.41
N ILE A 218 -8.28 -9.65 -2.74
CA ILE A 218 -9.16 -10.55 -3.50
C ILE A 218 -8.46 -11.39 -4.57
N GLY A 219 -7.17 -11.15 -4.84
CA GLY A 219 -6.45 -11.97 -5.81
C GLY A 219 -5.13 -11.36 -6.24
N PHE A 220 -4.33 -12.20 -6.91
CA PHE A 220 -3.06 -11.79 -7.49
C PHE A 220 -3.24 -10.96 -8.75
N VAL A 221 -2.21 -10.14 -9.02
CA VAL A 221 -2.08 -9.34 -10.24
C VAL A 221 -0.71 -9.63 -10.85
N PRO A 222 -0.61 -9.83 -12.17
CA PRO A 222 0.68 -9.99 -12.85
C PRO A 222 1.61 -8.80 -12.63
N VAL A 223 2.90 -9.09 -12.36
CA VAL A 223 3.96 -8.08 -12.27
C VAL A 223 4.86 -8.19 -13.49
N THR A 224 5.01 -7.10 -14.24
CA THR A 224 5.94 -6.99 -15.37
C THR A 224 7.18 -6.24 -14.92
N LEU A 225 8.35 -6.86 -14.98
CA LEU A 225 9.62 -6.27 -14.55
C LEU A 225 10.46 -5.68 -15.71
N GLU A 226 10.01 -5.79 -16.94
CA GLU A 226 10.66 -5.17 -18.11
C GLU A 226 10.71 -3.64 -17.95
N GLU A 227 11.78 -3.03 -18.45
CA GLU A 227 11.92 -1.56 -18.51
C GLU A 227 10.87 -0.96 -19.45
N ARG A 228 10.23 0.14 -19.05
CA ARG A 228 9.22 0.86 -19.83
C ARG A 228 9.51 2.35 -19.89
#